data_d4701cff64d7ad680f32e5c72ec03407
#
_entry.id   d4701cff64d7ad680f32e5c72ec03407
#
_cell.length_a   1.000
_cell.length_b   1.000
_cell.length_c   1.000
_cell.angle_alpha   90.00
_cell.angle_beta   90.00
_cell.angle_gamma   90.00
#
_symmetry.space_group_name_H-M   'P 1'
#
loop_
_entity.id
_entity.type
_entity.pdbx_description
1 polymer ?
#
loop_
_entity_poly.entity_id
_entity_poly.type
_entity_poly.pdbx_seq_one_letter_code
_entity_poly.pdbx_strand_id
1 'polypeptide(L)'
;KAQNYLIALFLLFASLLHATHNRSGEIIFKKTGGLNVEATIITYTKASSINADRDSLDINWGDGTTERIKRVNGNGAGVLIGADLKQNFYTGIHTYAQDGEYVIWMTDGNRTGGIINVNPPSSDNVPFHLEATLRLLPDAATSLYSPVFLELPVDQAYTFVPFSHVVNAFDPDGDSLAYELVVPMADLGLQVPNYAFPDQIAPSNDNKIFLDPVTGLFLWDSPVTPGVYCIAIL
;
A
#
# COMPACT_ATOMS: atom_id res chain seq x y z
N LYS A 1 -21.28 2.22 52.15
CA LYS A 1 -20.09 2.94 51.55
C LYS A 1 -19.27 2.12 50.55
N ALA A 2 -19.71 0.91 50.20
CA ALA A 2 -18.99 0.01 49.27
C ALA A 2 -19.51 0.05 47.79
N GLN A 3 -20.52 0.88 47.51
CA GLN A 3 -21.22 0.83 46.20
C GLN A 3 -20.67 1.82 45.16
N ASN A 4 -19.79 2.75 45.56
CA ASN A 4 -19.29 3.79 44.66
C ASN A 4 -17.96 3.45 43.97
N TYR A 5 -17.32 2.33 44.26
CA TYR A 5 -16.04 1.93 43.65
C TYR A 5 -16.19 1.03 42.42
N LEU A 6 -17.39 0.48 42.18
CA LEU A 6 -17.62 -0.43 41.05
C LEU A 6 -17.86 0.30 39.73
N ILE A 7 -18.25 1.56 39.76
CA ILE A 7 -18.54 2.37 38.55
C ILE A 7 -17.24 2.97 37.94
N ALA A 8 -16.21 3.19 38.76
CA ALA A 8 -14.95 3.75 38.30
C ALA A 8 -14.05 2.74 37.54
N LEU A 9 -14.25 1.44 37.70
CA LEU A 9 -13.44 0.39 37.06
C LEU A 9 -13.92 0.02 35.67
N PHE A 10 -15.14 0.41 35.27
CA PHE A 10 -15.71 0.06 33.97
C PHE A 10 -15.41 1.11 32.86
N LEU A 11 -14.79 2.22 33.19
CA LEU A 11 -14.47 3.30 32.26
C LEU A 11 -13.03 3.26 31.71
N LEU A 12 -12.24 2.26 32.05
CA LEU A 12 -10.82 2.14 31.63
C LEU A 12 -10.57 1.12 30.52
N PHE A 13 -11.60 0.49 29.98
CA PHE A 13 -11.51 -0.30 28.76
C PHE A 13 -12.18 0.43 27.58
N ALA A 14 -11.77 1.68 27.33
CA ALA A 14 -11.80 2.18 25.96
C ALA A 14 -10.68 1.44 25.21
N SER A 15 -10.99 0.24 24.72
CA SER A 15 -10.18 -0.37 23.68
C SER A 15 -10.03 0.69 22.59
N LEU A 16 -8.81 1.14 22.36
CA LEU A 16 -8.46 1.89 21.17
C LEU A 16 -8.83 0.95 20.00
N LEU A 17 -10.04 1.11 19.48
CA LEU A 17 -10.44 0.50 18.22
C LEU A 17 -9.54 1.14 17.16
N HIS A 18 -8.41 0.52 16.91
CA HIS A 18 -7.63 0.83 15.75
C HIS A 18 -8.50 0.44 14.56
N ALA A 19 -9.04 1.45 13.89
CA ALA A 19 -9.79 1.24 12.68
C ALA A 19 -8.78 0.85 11.59
N THR A 20 -8.78 -0.40 11.20
CA THR A 20 -7.87 -0.98 10.20
C THR A 20 -8.49 -0.83 8.82
N HIS A 21 -7.75 -0.28 7.86
CA HIS A 21 -8.37 0.24 6.64
C HIS A 21 -7.62 -0.10 5.35
N ASN A 22 -6.30 0.20 5.26
CA ASN A 22 -5.54 0.04 4.03
C ASN A 22 -5.21 -1.43 3.74
N ARG A 23 -5.65 -1.92 2.58
CA ARG A 23 -5.38 -3.28 2.09
C ARG A 23 -4.21 -3.30 1.12
N SER A 24 -4.16 -2.32 0.22
CA SER A 24 -3.13 -2.19 -0.80
C SER A 24 -3.04 -0.76 -1.31
N GLY A 25 -2.04 -0.45 -2.12
CA GLY A 25 -1.90 0.82 -2.80
C GLY A 25 -0.60 0.96 -3.56
N GLU A 26 -0.47 2.06 -4.25
CA GLU A 26 0.69 2.48 -5.01
C GLU A 26 0.79 4.01 -5.06
N ILE A 27 1.95 4.53 -5.39
CA ILE A 27 2.13 5.95 -5.75
C ILE A 27 2.57 6.00 -7.20
N ILE A 28 1.80 6.69 -8.02
CA ILE A 28 2.16 6.99 -9.40
C ILE A 28 2.47 8.47 -9.55
N PHE A 29 3.32 8.80 -10.51
CA PHE A 29 3.66 10.19 -10.81
C PHE A 29 3.84 10.43 -12.31
N LYS A 30 3.75 11.71 -12.69
CA LYS A 30 4.12 12.19 -14.01
C LYS A 30 4.71 13.59 -13.93
N LYS A 31 5.70 13.88 -14.78
CA LYS A 31 6.23 15.21 -14.97
C LYS A 31 5.24 16.02 -15.83
N THR A 32 4.86 17.22 -15.36
CA THR A 32 3.89 18.08 -16.05
C THR A 32 4.54 19.26 -16.78
N GLY A 33 5.86 19.42 -16.63
CA GLY A 33 6.67 20.42 -17.33
C GLY A 33 7.70 21.08 -16.41
N GLY A 34 8.89 21.36 -16.93
CA GLY A 34 10.00 21.84 -16.11
C GLY A 34 10.33 20.91 -14.95
N LEU A 35 10.29 21.40 -13.72
CA LEU A 35 10.47 20.62 -12.51
C LEU A 35 9.16 20.35 -11.76
N ASN A 36 8.01 20.49 -12.44
CA ASN A 36 6.71 20.20 -11.88
C ASN A 36 6.37 18.71 -12.02
N VAL A 37 5.91 18.10 -10.96
CA VAL A 37 5.50 16.69 -10.89
C VAL A 37 4.10 16.63 -10.27
N GLU A 38 3.21 15.91 -10.93
CA GLU A 38 1.93 15.49 -10.35
C GLU A 38 2.10 14.06 -9.82
N ALA A 39 1.79 13.82 -8.56
CA ALA A 39 1.76 12.49 -7.97
C ALA A 39 0.35 12.16 -7.49
N THR A 40 -0.03 10.89 -7.63
CA THR A 40 -1.29 10.35 -7.14
C THR A 40 -1.02 9.15 -6.25
N ILE A 41 -1.45 9.25 -4.99
CA ILE A 41 -1.52 8.10 -4.08
C ILE A 41 -2.83 7.38 -4.39
N ILE A 42 -2.74 6.11 -4.74
CA ILE A 42 -3.87 5.21 -4.94
C ILE A 42 -3.91 4.26 -3.74
N THR A 43 -5.05 4.22 -3.03
CA THR A 43 -5.24 3.26 -1.94
C THR A 43 -6.49 2.43 -2.16
N TYR A 44 -6.39 1.15 -1.77
CA TYR A 44 -7.50 0.22 -1.74
C TYR A 44 -7.84 -0.09 -0.29
N THR A 45 -9.04 0.30 0.12
CA THR A 45 -9.43 0.32 1.52
C THR A 45 -10.68 -0.49 1.78
N LYS A 46 -10.85 -0.94 3.03
CA LYS A 46 -12.04 -1.62 3.48
C LYS A 46 -13.20 -0.63 3.60
N ALA A 47 -14.21 -0.73 2.74
CA ALA A 47 -15.32 0.22 2.69
C ALA A 47 -16.15 0.26 3.98
N SER A 48 -16.28 -0.87 4.68
CA SER A 48 -16.99 -0.98 5.97
C SER A 48 -16.25 -0.33 7.15
N SER A 49 -14.96 0.04 7.00
CA SER A 49 -14.17 0.72 8.05
C SER A 49 -14.36 2.23 8.02
N ILE A 50 -15.58 2.70 8.24
CA ILE A 50 -15.96 4.12 8.09
C ILE A 50 -15.13 5.05 8.98
N ASN A 51 -14.80 4.65 10.21
CA ASN A 51 -14.04 5.46 11.16
C ASN A 51 -12.57 5.65 10.78
N ALA A 52 -12.05 4.82 9.89
CA ALA A 52 -10.68 4.93 9.37
C ALA A 52 -10.63 5.61 8.00
N ASP A 53 -11.76 5.95 7.43
CA ASP A 53 -11.81 6.56 6.10
C ASP A 53 -11.09 7.91 6.09
N ARG A 54 -10.19 8.10 5.14
CA ARG A 54 -9.40 9.32 4.97
C ARG A 54 -9.94 10.11 3.79
N ASP A 55 -10.35 11.36 4.01
CA ASP A 55 -10.67 12.32 2.97
C ASP A 55 -9.41 12.99 2.39
N SER A 56 -8.30 12.88 3.11
CA SER A 56 -7.00 13.46 2.75
C SER A 56 -5.85 12.64 3.34
N LEU A 57 -4.69 12.66 2.68
CA LEU A 57 -3.45 12.03 3.13
C LEU A 57 -2.30 13.04 3.08
N ASP A 58 -1.27 12.80 3.88
CA ASP A 58 -0.02 13.55 3.78
C ASP A 58 0.89 12.84 2.78
N ILE A 59 1.33 13.58 1.74
CA ILE A 59 2.37 13.16 0.80
C ILE A 59 3.67 13.86 1.16
N ASN A 60 4.75 13.12 1.22
CA ASN A 60 6.10 13.66 1.34
C ASN A 60 6.77 13.61 -0.03
N TRP A 61 7.30 14.75 -0.48
CA TRP A 61 7.86 14.88 -1.83
C TRP A 61 9.34 14.45 -1.93
N GLY A 62 9.96 14.07 -0.81
CA GLY A 62 11.36 13.58 -0.81
C GLY A 62 12.41 14.68 -0.80
N ASP A 63 12.02 15.94 -0.87
CA ASP A 63 12.89 17.13 -0.79
C ASP A 63 12.80 17.84 0.58
N GLY A 64 12.17 17.19 1.56
CA GLY A 64 11.89 17.72 2.89
C GLY A 64 10.55 18.46 2.99
N THR A 65 9.78 18.55 1.92
CA THR A 65 8.44 19.14 1.96
C THR A 65 7.36 18.08 2.09
N THR A 66 6.28 18.42 2.77
CA THR A 66 5.10 17.58 2.96
C THR A 66 3.84 18.39 2.66
N GLU A 67 2.87 17.79 2.01
CA GLU A 67 1.61 18.41 1.66
C GLU A 67 0.44 17.52 2.07
N ARG A 68 -0.67 18.13 2.52
CA ARG A 68 -1.94 17.46 2.77
C ARG A 68 -2.78 17.48 1.51
N ILE A 69 -2.89 16.35 0.82
CA ILE A 69 -3.65 16.22 -0.44
C ILE A 69 -5.00 15.56 -0.20
N LYS A 70 -6.03 16.03 -0.93
CA LYS A 70 -7.41 15.56 -0.78
C LYS A 70 -7.71 14.43 -1.76
N ARG A 71 -8.66 13.57 -1.36
CA ARG A 71 -9.24 12.59 -2.25
C ARG A 71 -10.02 13.28 -3.37
N VAL A 72 -9.75 12.84 -4.61
CA VAL A 72 -10.31 13.49 -5.82
C VAL A 72 -11.37 12.65 -6.53
N ASN A 73 -11.38 11.33 -6.37
CA ASN A 73 -12.37 10.47 -7.03
C ASN A 73 -13.67 10.33 -6.22
N GLY A 74 -14.75 9.91 -6.90
CA GLY A 74 -16.05 9.71 -6.29
C GLY A 74 -16.61 10.97 -5.59
N ASN A 75 -16.35 12.17 -6.14
CA ASN A 75 -16.67 13.46 -5.50
C ASN A 75 -16.08 13.60 -4.08
N GLY A 76 -14.87 13.07 -3.88
CA GLY A 76 -14.18 13.08 -2.58
C GLY A 76 -14.55 11.92 -1.65
N ALA A 77 -15.45 11.03 -2.06
CA ALA A 77 -15.88 9.88 -1.24
C ALA A 77 -15.13 8.57 -1.56
N GLY A 78 -14.33 8.55 -2.66
CA GLY A 78 -13.79 7.33 -3.23
C GLY A 78 -14.83 6.56 -4.04
N VAL A 79 -14.43 5.46 -4.66
CA VAL A 79 -15.30 4.63 -5.51
C VAL A 79 -15.33 3.20 -4.99
N LEU A 80 -16.52 2.68 -4.71
CA LEU A 80 -16.71 1.27 -4.37
C LEU A 80 -16.52 0.42 -5.63
N ILE A 81 -15.53 -0.48 -5.61
CA ILE A 81 -15.16 -1.34 -6.75
C ILE A 81 -15.37 -2.84 -6.48
N GLY A 82 -15.82 -3.19 -5.29
CA GLY A 82 -16.13 -4.55 -4.86
C GLY A 82 -17.03 -4.56 -3.63
N ALA A 83 -17.38 -5.72 -3.12
CA ALA A 83 -18.32 -5.89 -2.01
C ALA A 83 -17.91 -5.10 -0.74
N ASP A 84 -16.61 -5.03 -0.45
CA ASP A 84 -16.07 -4.29 0.69
C ASP A 84 -14.69 -3.70 0.32
N LEU A 85 -14.55 -3.24 -0.93
CA LEU A 85 -13.33 -2.67 -1.46
C LEU A 85 -13.62 -1.30 -2.08
N LYS A 86 -12.96 -0.27 -1.56
CA LYS A 86 -13.06 1.10 -2.03
C LYS A 86 -11.70 1.56 -2.56
N GLN A 87 -11.70 2.13 -3.76
CA GLN A 87 -10.54 2.75 -4.39
C GLN A 87 -10.55 4.25 -4.15
N ASN A 88 -9.43 4.79 -3.74
CA ASN A 88 -9.26 6.21 -3.42
C ASN A 88 -8.07 6.78 -4.16
N PHE A 89 -8.23 7.94 -4.77
CA PHE A 89 -7.17 8.72 -5.44
C PHE A 89 -6.95 10.04 -4.72
N TYR A 90 -5.69 10.31 -4.37
CA TYR A 90 -5.27 11.56 -3.74
C TYR A 90 -4.17 12.16 -4.62
N THR A 91 -4.43 13.30 -5.23
CA THR A 91 -3.52 13.90 -6.21
C THR A 91 -3.00 15.23 -5.71
N GLY A 92 -1.70 15.42 -5.82
CA GLY A 92 -0.99 16.67 -5.54
C GLY A 92 -0.04 17.04 -6.66
N ILE A 93 0.35 18.32 -6.72
CA ILE A 93 1.31 18.85 -7.68
C ILE A 93 2.41 19.57 -6.90
N HIS A 94 3.67 19.23 -7.19
CA HIS A 94 4.83 19.81 -6.55
C HIS A 94 5.83 20.35 -7.56
N THR A 95 6.50 21.46 -7.21
CA THR A 95 7.59 22.04 -8.00
C THR A 95 8.89 21.85 -7.25
N TYR A 96 9.77 21.01 -7.75
CA TYR A 96 11.09 20.81 -7.17
C TYR A 96 12.00 22.01 -7.48
N ALA A 97 12.90 22.31 -6.53
CA ALA A 97 13.86 23.41 -6.69
C ALA A 97 14.99 23.09 -7.69
N GLN A 98 15.28 21.81 -7.88
CA GLN A 98 16.34 21.31 -8.76
C GLN A 98 16.01 19.91 -9.28
N ASP A 99 16.74 19.46 -10.28
CA ASP A 99 16.78 18.06 -10.69
C ASP A 99 17.43 17.18 -9.61
N GLY A 100 17.13 15.88 -9.63
CA GLY A 100 17.66 14.96 -8.63
C GLY A 100 16.85 13.67 -8.54
N GLU A 101 17.24 12.86 -7.57
CA GLU A 101 16.48 11.65 -7.20
C GLU A 101 15.74 11.92 -5.89
N TYR A 102 14.45 11.66 -5.88
CA TYR A 102 13.55 11.90 -4.77
C TYR A 102 12.74 10.64 -4.49
N VAL A 103 12.52 10.33 -3.24
CA VAL A 103 11.56 9.30 -2.83
C VAL A 103 10.29 10.00 -2.41
N ILE A 104 9.23 9.84 -3.20
CA ILE A 104 7.88 10.30 -2.87
C ILE A 104 7.23 9.22 -2.00
N TRP A 105 6.68 9.58 -0.84
CA TRP A 105 6.13 8.57 0.05
C TRP A 105 4.94 9.06 0.89
N MET A 106 4.19 8.11 1.42
CA MET A 106 3.14 8.31 2.42
C MET A 106 3.16 7.21 3.46
N THR A 107 2.77 7.55 4.69
CA THR A 107 2.58 6.58 5.77
C THR A 107 1.25 6.87 6.46
N ASP A 108 0.41 5.84 6.63
CA ASP A 108 -0.83 5.88 7.40
C ASP A 108 -0.80 4.80 8.49
N GLY A 109 -1.14 5.16 9.71
CA GLY A 109 -1.20 4.25 10.86
C GLY A 109 -2.22 3.11 10.76
N ASN A 110 -3.03 3.07 9.70
CA ASN A 110 -4.19 2.17 9.59
C ASN A 110 -4.00 1.03 8.58
N ARG A 111 -3.01 0.17 8.77
CA ARG A 111 -2.91 -1.10 8.01
C ARG A 111 -4.06 -2.04 8.40
N THR A 112 -4.54 -2.84 7.45
CA THR A 112 -5.55 -3.88 7.73
C THR A 112 -5.05 -4.85 8.81
N GLY A 113 -5.90 -5.13 9.81
CA GLY A 113 -5.62 -6.13 10.83
C GLY A 113 -5.85 -7.56 10.36
N GLY A 114 -5.27 -8.52 11.08
CA GLY A 114 -5.42 -9.95 10.78
C GLY A 114 -4.58 -10.45 9.62
N ILE A 115 -3.59 -9.69 9.17
CA ILE A 115 -2.61 -10.15 8.17
C ILE A 115 -1.63 -11.09 8.87
N ILE A 116 -1.62 -12.35 8.46
CA ILE A 116 -0.90 -13.40 9.21
C ILE A 116 0.60 -13.43 8.96
N ASN A 117 1.07 -12.77 7.92
CA ASN A 117 2.50 -12.68 7.59
C ASN A 117 3.11 -11.30 7.87
N VAL A 118 2.40 -10.42 8.59
CA VAL A 118 2.86 -9.10 9.02
C VAL A 118 2.74 -8.99 10.53
N ASN A 119 3.86 -8.97 11.24
CA ASN A 119 3.92 -8.76 12.70
C ASN A 119 2.82 -9.51 13.48
N PRO A 120 2.65 -10.82 13.27
CA PRO A 120 1.57 -11.58 13.91
C PRO A 120 1.68 -11.53 15.45
N PRO A 121 0.53 -11.41 16.16
CA PRO A 121 -0.84 -11.39 15.66
C PRO A 121 -1.38 -9.99 15.34
N SER A 122 -0.56 -8.94 15.43
CA SER A 122 -0.98 -7.53 15.49
C SER A 122 -0.47 -6.73 14.27
N SER A 123 -0.93 -7.08 13.07
CA SER A 123 -0.59 -6.34 11.84
C SER A 123 -1.14 -4.90 11.81
N ASP A 124 -2.20 -4.64 12.55
CA ASP A 124 -2.82 -3.33 12.75
C ASP A 124 -1.96 -2.35 13.58
N ASN A 125 -0.95 -2.85 14.28
CA ASN A 125 0.04 -2.02 14.97
C ASN A 125 1.21 -1.59 14.07
N VAL A 126 1.22 -2.01 12.80
CA VAL A 126 2.26 -1.66 11.82
C VAL A 126 1.68 -0.66 10.82
N PRO A 127 2.28 0.52 10.64
CA PRO A 127 1.81 1.48 9.66
C PRO A 127 1.78 0.91 8.23
N PHE A 128 0.89 1.45 7.41
CA PHE A 128 0.83 1.21 5.98
C PHE A 128 1.67 2.28 5.28
N HIS A 129 2.66 1.85 4.52
CA HIS A 129 3.60 2.73 3.84
C HIS A 129 3.62 2.43 2.35
N LEU A 130 3.71 3.49 1.54
CA LEU A 130 3.91 3.44 0.10
C LEU A 130 5.03 4.41 -0.25
N GLU A 131 5.87 4.03 -1.21
CA GLU A 131 6.92 4.89 -1.76
C GLU A 131 7.10 4.69 -3.26
N ALA A 132 7.57 5.73 -3.95
CA ALA A 132 7.96 5.69 -5.35
C ALA A 132 9.21 6.54 -5.57
N THR A 133 10.20 6.01 -6.26
CA THR A 133 11.43 6.74 -6.59
C THR A 133 11.25 7.54 -7.88
N LEU A 134 11.40 8.84 -7.77
CA LEU A 134 11.37 9.79 -8.88
C LEU A 134 12.80 10.19 -9.25
N ARG A 135 13.22 9.93 -10.49
CA ARG A 135 14.46 10.47 -11.05
C ARG A 135 14.15 11.65 -11.97
N LEU A 136 14.10 12.83 -11.38
CA LEU A 136 13.78 14.07 -12.09
C LEU A 136 15.02 14.60 -12.83
N LEU A 137 14.98 14.64 -14.16
CA LEU A 137 16.04 15.17 -15.00
C LEU A 137 15.71 16.57 -15.48
N PRO A 138 16.72 17.45 -15.73
CA PRO A 138 16.51 18.85 -16.09
C PRO A 138 15.93 19.03 -17.49
N ASP A 139 16.08 18.06 -18.37
CA ASP A 139 15.65 18.17 -19.75
C ASP A 139 14.12 18.21 -19.86
N ALA A 140 13.62 19.33 -20.41
CA ALA A 140 12.19 19.58 -20.55
C ALA A 140 11.52 18.70 -21.65
N ALA A 141 12.31 18.03 -22.48
CA ALA A 141 11.82 17.29 -23.65
C ALA A 141 11.37 15.86 -23.34
N THR A 142 11.73 15.32 -22.20
CA THR A 142 11.35 13.95 -21.83
C THR A 142 10.11 13.95 -20.94
N SER A 143 9.05 13.29 -21.42
CA SER A 143 7.98 12.80 -20.55
C SER A 143 8.64 11.92 -19.47
N LEU A 144 8.08 11.94 -18.29
CA LEU A 144 8.51 11.08 -17.19
C LEU A 144 7.26 10.64 -16.45
N TYR A 145 6.96 9.38 -16.57
CA TYR A 145 5.87 8.72 -15.87
C TYR A 145 6.43 7.61 -14.98
N SER A 146 5.76 7.32 -13.89
CA SER A 146 5.96 6.06 -13.21
C SER A 146 5.20 4.94 -13.93
N PRO A 147 5.60 3.68 -13.76
CA PRO A 147 4.74 2.55 -14.09
C PRO A 147 3.39 2.64 -13.38
N VAL A 148 2.36 2.03 -13.97
CA VAL A 148 1.00 1.96 -13.43
C VAL A 148 0.56 0.50 -13.42
N PHE A 149 0.06 0.00 -12.29
CA PHE A 149 -0.57 -1.31 -12.24
C PHE A 149 -1.95 -1.30 -12.89
N LEU A 150 -2.19 -2.24 -13.79
CA LEU A 150 -3.46 -2.36 -14.51
C LEU A 150 -4.43 -3.32 -13.84
N GLU A 151 -3.92 -4.24 -13.02
CA GLU A 151 -4.74 -5.21 -12.28
C GLU A 151 -4.94 -4.76 -10.83
N LEU A 152 -6.07 -5.16 -10.25
CA LEU A 152 -6.36 -4.84 -8.86
C LEU A 152 -5.39 -5.59 -7.93
N PRO A 153 -4.70 -4.90 -7.01
CA PRO A 153 -3.75 -5.53 -6.10
C PRO A 153 -4.43 -6.18 -4.87
N VAL A 154 -5.64 -6.70 -5.05
CA VAL A 154 -6.41 -7.45 -4.04
C VAL A 154 -7.08 -8.61 -4.74
N ASP A 155 -6.70 -9.82 -4.36
CA ASP A 155 -7.17 -11.04 -4.99
C ASP A 155 -7.48 -12.14 -3.97
N GLN A 156 -8.05 -13.25 -4.40
CA GLN A 156 -8.47 -14.36 -3.56
C GLN A 156 -7.87 -15.67 -4.05
N ALA A 157 -7.12 -16.35 -3.18
CA ALA A 157 -6.62 -17.69 -3.38
C ALA A 157 -7.44 -18.71 -2.58
N TYR A 158 -7.37 -19.97 -2.99
CA TYR A 158 -7.94 -21.11 -2.26
C TYR A 158 -6.82 -22.00 -1.72
N THR A 159 -6.98 -22.52 -0.50
CA THR A 159 -6.01 -23.45 0.08
C THR A 159 -5.93 -24.74 -0.75
N PHE A 160 -4.71 -25.25 -0.92
CA PHE A 160 -4.37 -26.45 -1.67
C PHE A 160 -4.69 -26.39 -3.19
N VAL A 161 -4.86 -25.18 -3.72
CA VAL A 161 -5.08 -24.94 -5.15
C VAL A 161 -4.01 -23.97 -5.63
N PRO A 162 -3.32 -24.23 -6.74
CA PRO A 162 -2.39 -23.26 -7.33
C PRO A 162 -3.08 -21.93 -7.59
N PHE A 163 -2.42 -20.85 -7.20
CA PHE A 163 -2.89 -19.49 -7.40
C PHE A 163 -1.93 -18.74 -8.29
N SER A 164 -2.45 -17.93 -9.18
CA SER A 164 -1.67 -17.04 -10.02
C SER A 164 -2.28 -15.65 -10.06
N HIS A 165 -1.44 -14.63 -10.03
CA HIS A 165 -1.81 -13.24 -10.20
C HIS A 165 -0.78 -12.56 -11.11
N VAL A 166 -1.22 -11.83 -12.11
CA VAL A 166 -0.34 -11.04 -12.97
C VAL A 166 -0.38 -9.60 -12.48
N VAL A 167 0.77 -9.05 -12.12
CA VAL A 167 0.87 -7.64 -11.69
C VAL A 167 0.47 -6.69 -12.82
N ASN A 168 0.80 -7.04 -14.08
CA ASN A 168 0.40 -6.34 -15.30
C ASN A 168 0.65 -4.84 -15.23
N ALA A 169 1.90 -4.44 -14.96
CA ALA A 169 2.27 -3.04 -14.98
C ALA A 169 2.50 -2.55 -16.42
N PHE A 170 2.24 -1.27 -16.64
CA PHE A 170 2.46 -0.57 -17.89
C PHE A 170 3.24 0.70 -17.64
N ASP A 171 4.31 0.93 -18.41
CA ASP A 171 5.05 2.18 -18.41
C ASP A 171 4.62 3.05 -19.60
N PRO A 172 4.09 4.28 -19.36
CA PRO A 172 3.64 5.15 -20.42
C PRO A 172 4.75 5.69 -21.33
N ASP A 173 6.01 5.74 -20.84
CA ASP A 173 7.17 6.16 -21.60
C ASP A 173 7.74 5.03 -22.46
N GLY A 174 7.28 3.79 -22.24
CA GLY A 174 7.70 2.59 -22.96
C GLY A 174 8.97 1.97 -22.42
N ASP A 175 9.34 2.29 -21.18
CA ASP A 175 10.49 1.69 -20.51
C ASP A 175 10.23 0.22 -20.17
N SER A 176 11.30 -0.57 -20.13
CA SER A 176 11.23 -1.97 -19.74
C SER A 176 11.03 -2.08 -18.23
N LEU A 177 10.12 -2.96 -17.82
CA LEU A 177 9.80 -3.22 -16.43
C LEU A 177 10.51 -4.49 -15.94
N ALA A 178 10.84 -4.49 -14.64
CA ALA A 178 11.29 -5.66 -13.91
C ALA A 178 10.56 -5.71 -12.56
N TYR A 179 10.34 -6.92 -12.06
CA TYR A 179 9.55 -7.15 -10.85
C TYR A 179 10.35 -7.92 -9.80
N GLU A 180 10.24 -7.51 -8.55
CA GLU A 180 10.88 -8.16 -7.42
C GLU A 180 9.94 -8.27 -6.22
N LEU A 181 9.96 -9.43 -5.53
CA LEU A 181 9.31 -9.61 -4.23
C LEU A 181 10.17 -8.97 -3.15
N VAL A 182 9.59 -8.04 -2.42
CA VAL A 182 10.30 -7.31 -1.37
C VAL A 182 9.58 -7.42 -0.01
N VAL A 183 10.32 -7.17 1.06
CA VAL A 183 9.72 -7.01 2.40
C VAL A 183 8.97 -5.67 2.41
N PRO A 184 7.68 -5.65 2.78
CA PRO A 184 6.92 -4.41 2.85
C PRO A 184 7.55 -3.41 3.82
N MET A 185 7.36 -2.12 3.55
CA MET A 185 7.82 -1.06 4.43
C MET A 185 6.74 -0.65 5.43
N ALA A 186 7.18 -0.23 6.61
CA ALA A 186 6.36 0.37 7.67
C ALA A 186 6.53 1.89 7.71
N ASP A 187 7.67 2.39 7.27
CA ASP A 187 8.01 3.81 7.13
C ASP A 187 9.20 3.94 6.19
N LEU A 188 9.57 5.16 5.80
CA LEU A 188 10.76 5.40 4.96
C LEU A 188 12.01 4.80 5.61
N GLY A 189 12.64 3.85 4.89
CA GLY A 189 13.81 3.13 5.37
C GLY A 189 13.55 2.12 6.50
N LEU A 190 12.31 1.86 6.85
CA LEU A 190 11.94 0.93 7.93
C LEU A 190 11.04 -0.20 7.41
N GLN A 191 11.58 -1.41 7.37
CA GLN A 191 10.83 -2.61 6.99
C GLN A 191 9.79 -2.99 8.05
N VAL A 192 8.74 -3.68 7.60
CA VAL A 192 7.74 -4.30 8.49
C VAL A 192 8.42 -5.30 9.42
N PRO A 193 8.23 -5.19 10.75
CA PRO A 193 8.80 -6.14 11.69
C PRO A 193 8.16 -7.53 11.55
N ASN A 194 8.93 -8.57 11.81
CA ASN A 194 8.45 -9.96 11.82
C ASN A 194 7.66 -10.35 10.55
N TYR A 195 8.06 -9.81 9.40
CA TYR A 195 7.48 -10.21 8.13
C TYR A 195 8.02 -11.58 7.71
N ALA A 196 7.14 -12.39 7.17
CA ALA A 196 7.50 -13.64 6.51
C ALA A 196 6.84 -13.70 5.13
N PHE A 197 7.56 -14.22 4.13
CA PHE A 197 6.94 -14.49 2.84
C PHE A 197 5.85 -15.57 2.99
N PRO A 198 4.81 -15.57 2.14
CA PRO A 198 3.68 -16.49 2.28
C PRO A 198 4.04 -17.96 2.42
N ASP A 199 5.04 -18.44 1.70
CA ASP A 199 5.52 -19.81 1.75
C ASP A 199 6.31 -20.16 3.04
N GLN A 200 6.71 -19.15 3.81
CA GLN A 200 7.41 -19.30 5.09
C GLN A 200 6.45 -19.46 6.28
N ILE A 201 5.16 -19.14 6.13
CA ILE A 201 4.17 -19.26 7.21
C ILE A 201 3.89 -20.74 7.56
N ALA A 202 3.83 -21.60 6.56
CA ALA A 202 3.71 -23.05 6.73
C ALA A 202 4.60 -23.73 5.68
N PRO A 203 5.91 -23.80 5.90
CA PRO A 203 6.85 -24.35 4.91
C PRO A 203 6.53 -25.80 4.54
N SER A 204 6.44 -26.08 3.25
CA SER A 204 6.33 -27.42 2.71
C SER A 204 6.97 -27.49 1.31
N ASN A 205 7.12 -28.70 0.77
CA ASN A 205 7.68 -28.85 -0.56
C ASN A 205 6.78 -28.24 -1.65
N ASP A 206 5.47 -28.25 -1.43
CA ASP A 206 4.46 -27.79 -2.37
C ASP A 206 4.01 -26.34 -2.10
N ASN A 207 4.30 -25.79 -0.92
CA ASN A 207 4.00 -24.40 -0.59
C ASN A 207 5.16 -23.50 -1.02
N LYS A 208 5.16 -23.08 -2.28
CA LYS A 208 6.21 -22.23 -2.86
C LYS A 208 5.60 -21.03 -3.56
N ILE A 209 6.27 -19.88 -3.43
CA ILE A 209 5.96 -18.69 -4.21
C ILE A 209 7.07 -18.42 -5.22
N PHE A 210 6.67 -17.84 -6.35
CA PHE A 210 7.58 -17.40 -7.40
C PHE A 210 7.01 -16.13 -8.05
N LEU A 211 7.86 -15.17 -8.33
CA LEU A 211 7.53 -14.02 -9.16
C LEU A 211 8.46 -14.02 -10.37
N ASP A 212 7.88 -14.05 -11.56
CA ASP A 212 8.64 -13.88 -12.79
C ASP A 212 9.10 -12.42 -12.92
N PRO A 213 10.42 -12.15 -12.94
CA PRO A 213 10.94 -10.79 -12.90
C PRO A 213 10.72 -10.00 -14.20
N VAL A 214 10.28 -10.64 -15.27
CA VAL A 214 10.04 -10.01 -16.58
C VAL A 214 8.56 -9.80 -16.86
N THR A 215 7.73 -10.80 -16.52
CA THR A 215 6.29 -10.76 -16.83
C THR A 215 5.43 -10.27 -15.66
N GLY A 216 5.99 -10.21 -14.44
CA GLY A 216 5.22 -9.90 -13.23
C GLY A 216 4.21 -11.00 -12.85
N LEU A 217 4.34 -12.23 -13.41
CA LEU A 217 3.50 -13.35 -13.02
C LEU A 217 3.90 -13.85 -11.63
N PHE A 218 3.06 -13.63 -10.66
CA PHE A 218 3.16 -14.22 -9.33
C PHE A 218 2.46 -15.57 -9.30
N LEU A 219 3.15 -16.60 -8.85
CA LEU A 219 2.64 -17.96 -8.65
C LEU A 219 2.77 -18.35 -7.19
N TRP A 220 1.75 -19.02 -6.67
CA TRP A 220 1.76 -19.68 -5.37
C TRP A 220 1.21 -21.09 -5.53
N ASP A 221 2.10 -22.07 -5.52
CA ASP A 221 1.76 -23.44 -5.90
C ASP A 221 0.67 -24.05 -5.04
N SER A 222 0.78 -23.91 -3.72
CA SER A 222 -0.19 -24.49 -2.80
C SER A 222 -0.28 -23.71 -1.50
N PRO A 223 -1.11 -22.65 -1.43
CA PRO A 223 -1.43 -21.99 -0.17
C PRO A 223 -1.97 -22.99 0.85
N VAL A 224 -1.34 -23.13 2.01
CA VAL A 224 -1.78 -24.15 3.01
C VAL A 224 -2.53 -23.55 4.19
N THR A 225 -2.23 -22.34 4.58
CA THR A 225 -2.85 -21.69 5.73
C THR A 225 -3.86 -20.65 5.28
N PRO A 226 -5.14 -20.77 5.64
CA PRO A 226 -6.11 -19.72 5.34
C PRO A 226 -5.81 -18.45 6.14
N GLY A 227 -5.96 -17.28 5.51
CA GLY A 227 -5.71 -16.00 6.14
C GLY A 227 -5.59 -14.87 5.12
N VAL A 228 -5.38 -13.67 5.64
CA VAL A 228 -5.03 -12.49 4.83
C VAL A 228 -3.51 -12.39 4.76
N TYR A 229 -2.97 -12.19 3.58
CA TYR A 229 -1.55 -12.04 3.35
C TYR A 229 -1.22 -10.68 2.74
N CYS A 230 -0.08 -10.14 3.10
CA CYS A 230 0.51 -8.96 2.44
C CYS A 230 1.67 -9.44 1.56
N ILE A 231 1.67 -8.99 0.32
CA ILE A 231 2.76 -9.20 -0.65
C ILE A 231 3.15 -7.82 -1.16
N ALA A 232 4.43 -7.51 -1.15
CA ALA A 232 4.97 -6.29 -1.75
C ALA A 232 5.82 -6.64 -2.96
N ILE A 233 5.61 -5.90 -4.04
CA ILE A 233 6.30 -6.04 -5.32
C ILE A 233 6.87 -4.67 -5.68
N LEU A 234 8.14 -4.68 -6.05
CA LEU A 234 8.85 -3.54 -6.62
C LEU A 234 8.97 -3.74 -8.12
#